data_9dfb7a80b20a65c025e1888f477c0a94
#
_entry.id   9dfb7a80b20a65c025e1888f477c0a94
#
_cell.length_a   1.000
_cell.length_b   1.000
_cell.length_c   1.000
_cell.angle_alpha   90.00
_cell.angle_beta   90.00
_cell.angle_gamma   90.00
#
_symmetry.space_group_name_H-M   'P 1'
#
loop_
_entity.id
_entity.type
_entity.pdbx_description
1 polymer ?
#
loop_
_entity_poly.entity_id
_entity_poly.type
_entity_poly.pdbx_seq_one_letter_code
_entity_poly.pdbx_strand_id
1 'polypeptide(L)'
;MNDSKVGGKYRWSLIIVMALVWVFIYLQRTNISMLLVDYRFLAEVNLLNQPAQQGLLVTMFLLAYAVANMLSIPISSRLGPRRTLMFGIAVGSFVLMLGGWAASFAAILLVRILTGVAHGIQYPNLSVLVKNWFPPEERGTANAIYAMGGCIGPALAMPLFAWLITWFGWEYSFFVPAALGILCTIPFLLRWISDGPEDNPYISSAEAAYIESRDKESLTDTPPGKQSGAVREVLQNPSFRLLCIVYAAFVCSWWGLLTWIPQYLVQVRHFEMTGMTGYVTIAYVAAMVSVFVGGRLVDRARYKSKVGLLALLIVALATFGIATVPSPLGAVICMVLAVSINEFVFPAVWAILQSILPSRLIVAGSGVVNGAGNLFSAATPTIMGVLIQFSGTYTGGLLFLVFMSVLGALCCWGLLRQGN
;
A
#
# COMPACT_ATOMS: atom_id res chain seq x y z
N MET A 1 27.41 -7.01 -27.84
CA MET A 1 27.00 -8.42 -27.76
C MET A 1 25.52 -8.46 -27.41
N ASN A 2 24.74 -9.22 -28.17
CA ASN A 2 23.28 -9.18 -28.15
C ASN A 2 22.70 -9.78 -26.85
N ASP A 3 22.32 -8.97 -25.86
CA ASP A 3 21.78 -9.39 -24.56
C ASP A 3 20.35 -10.00 -24.60
N SER A 4 19.81 -10.21 -25.80
CA SER A 4 18.43 -10.64 -26.00
C SER A 4 18.17 -12.14 -25.95
N LYS A 5 19.17 -12.97 -25.56
CA LYS A 5 19.06 -14.45 -25.60
C LYS A 5 19.55 -15.16 -24.33
N VAL A 6 19.58 -14.55 -23.16
CA VAL A 6 19.67 -15.34 -21.93
C VAL A 6 18.28 -15.93 -21.65
N GLY A 7 18.09 -17.15 -22.14
CA GLY A 7 16.79 -17.82 -22.18
C GLY A 7 16.38 -18.38 -20.82
N GLY A 8 15.74 -17.56 -20.04
CA GLY A 8 15.01 -17.97 -18.84
C GLY A 8 14.04 -16.85 -18.46
N LYS A 9 12.75 -17.16 -18.43
CA LYS A 9 11.70 -16.20 -18.04
C LYS A 9 11.01 -16.60 -16.73
N TYR A 10 11.59 -17.56 -16.00
CA TYR A 10 10.96 -18.08 -14.78
C TYR A 10 10.78 -16.97 -13.73
N ARG A 11 11.78 -16.11 -13.51
CA ARG A 11 11.68 -14.98 -12.58
C ARG A 11 10.52 -14.04 -12.89
N TRP A 12 10.19 -13.84 -14.18
CA TRP A 12 9.06 -13.03 -14.59
C TRP A 12 7.70 -13.71 -14.35
N SER A 13 7.63 -15.04 -14.43
CA SER A 13 6.45 -15.79 -14.01
C SER A 13 6.29 -15.75 -12.49
N LEU A 14 7.40 -15.83 -11.76
CA LEU A 14 7.42 -15.74 -10.29
C LEU A 14 6.93 -14.39 -9.78
N ILE A 15 7.31 -13.27 -10.41
CA ILE A 15 6.82 -11.96 -9.98
C ILE A 15 5.31 -11.79 -10.18
N ILE A 16 4.72 -12.45 -11.18
CA ILE A 16 3.26 -12.49 -11.35
C ILE A 16 2.63 -13.24 -10.19
N VAL A 17 3.21 -14.36 -9.76
CA VAL A 17 2.73 -15.09 -8.56
C VAL A 17 2.84 -14.20 -7.32
N MET A 18 3.94 -13.47 -7.15
CA MET A 18 4.10 -12.51 -6.03
C MET A 18 3.06 -11.38 -6.09
N ALA A 19 2.73 -10.90 -7.29
CA ALA A 19 1.67 -9.90 -7.47
C ALA A 19 0.29 -10.46 -7.08
N LEU A 20 -0.04 -11.70 -7.46
CA LEU A 20 -1.27 -12.38 -7.04
C LEU A 20 -1.32 -12.58 -5.51
N VAL A 21 -0.21 -12.99 -4.89
CA VAL A 21 -0.10 -13.06 -3.43
C VAL A 21 -0.41 -11.70 -2.80
N TRP A 22 0.11 -10.62 -3.38
CA TRP A 22 -0.12 -9.27 -2.89
C TRP A 22 -1.58 -8.83 -3.06
N VAL A 23 -2.25 -9.23 -4.15
CA VAL A 23 -3.71 -9.04 -4.33
C VAL A 23 -4.48 -9.72 -3.21
N PHE A 24 -4.21 -11.00 -2.89
CA PHE A 24 -4.89 -11.71 -1.80
C PHE A 24 -4.65 -11.06 -0.44
N ILE A 25 -3.44 -10.56 -0.19
CA ILE A 25 -3.13 -9.81 1.04
C ILE A 25 -3.97 -8.54 1.12
N TYR A 26 -4.15 -7.82 0.01
CA TYR A 26 -4.99 -6.61 -0.01
C TYR A 26 -6.48 -6.93 0.14
N LEU A 27 -6.98 -8.06 -0.36
CA LEU A 27 -8.35 -8.52 -0.05
C LEU A 27 -8.55 -8.60 1.48
N GLN A 28 -7.61 -9.19 2.22
CA GLN A 28 -7.71 -9.29 3.67
C GLN A 28 -7.62 -7.94 4.41
N ARG A 29 -6.99 -6.93 3.80
CA ARG A 29 -6.84 -5.59 4.39
C ARG A 29 -8.05 -4.70 4.20
N THR A 30 -8.71 -4.82 3.04
CA THR A 30 -9.73 -3.87 2.59
C THR A 30 -11.15 -4.24 3.01
N ASN A 31 -11.39 -5.43 3.57
CA ASN A 31 -12.70 -5.87 4.01
C ASN A 31 -13.36 -4.86 4.96
N ILE A 32 -12.58 -4.26 5.88
CA ILE A 32 -13.09 -3.30 6.86
C ILE A 32 -13.73 -2.06 6.20
N SER A 33 -13.20 -1.58 5.08
CA SER A 33 -13.77 -0.43 4.37
C SER A 33 -15.20 -0.69 3.88
N MET A 34 -15.53 -1.94 3.53
CA MET A 34 -16.89 -2.34 3.15
C MET A 34 -17.78 -2.63 4.36
N LEU A 35 -17.21 -3.17 5.44
CA LEU A 35 -17.92 -3.37 6.71
C LEU A 35 -18.39 -2.06 7.33
N LEU A 36 -17.61 -0.99 7.20
CA LEU A 36 -17.99 0.36 7.66
C LEU A 36 -19.19 0.95 6.88
N VAL A 37 -19.59 0.35 5.76
CA VAL A 37 -20.78 0.72 4.99
C VAL A 37 -22.01 -0.09 5.45
N ASP A 38 -21.82 -1.31 5.96
CA ASP A 38 -22.93 -2.21 6.33
C ASP A 38 -23.54 -1.82 7.67
N TYR A 39 -24.83 -1.47 7.64
CA TYR A 39 -25.56 -1.07 8.83
C TYR A 39 -25.69 -2.19 9.88
N ARG A 40 -25.83 -3.45 9.43
CA ARG A 40 -25.98 -4.62 10.34
C ARG A 40 -24.70 -4.84 11.12
N PHE A 41 -23.55 -4.85 10.45
CA PHE A 41 -22.25 -4.93 11.11
C PHE A 41 -22.07 -3.79 12.14
N LEU A 42 -22.31 -2.54 11.75
CA LEU A 42 -22.16 -1.38 12.64
C LEU A 42 -23.10 -1.46 13.86
N ALA A 43 -24.32 -1.97 13.68
CA ALA A 43 -25.28 -2.14 14.78
C ALA A 43 -24.84 -3.25 15.75
N GLU A 44 -24.44 -4.41 15.23
CA GLU A 44 -24.05 -5.58 16.04
C GLU A 44 -22.80 -5.34 16.88
N VAL A 45 -21.81 -4.59 16.34
CA VAL A 45 -20.58 -4.26 17.07
C VAL A 45 -20.63 -2.93 17.83
N ASN A 46 -21.80 -2.27 17.90
CA ASN A 46 -22.02 -0.97 18.55
C ASN A 46 -21.16 0.16 18.00
N LEU A 47 -21.02 0.24 16.69
CA LEU A 47 -20.24 1.29 15.99
C LEU A 47 -21.11 2.32 15.26
N LEU A 48 -22.43 2.24 15.33
CA LEU A 48 -23.33 3.24 14.74
C LEU A 48 -23.04 4.62 15.32
N ASN A 49 -22.92 5.61 14.43
CA ASN A 49 -22.63 7.00 14.78
C ASN A 49 -21.33 7.21 15.60
N GLN A 50 -20.35 6.30 15.45
CA GLN A 50 -19.06 6.37 16.12
C GLN A 50 -17.88 6.41 15.12
N PRO A 51 -17.78 7.43 14.23
CA PRO A 51 -16.75 7.48 13.20
C PRO A 51 -15.32 7.42 13.76
N ALA A 52 -15.07 8.00 14.94
CA ALA A 52 -13.75 7.92 15.59
C ALA A 52 -13.33 6.47 15.87
N GLN A 53 -14.23 5.63 16.41
CA GLN A 53 -13.98 4.23 16.67
C GLN A 53 -13.90 3.41 15.38
N GLN A 54 -14.70 3.74 14.38
CA GLN A 54 -14.62 3.13 13.05
C GLN A 54 -13.23 3.36 12.44
N GLY A 55 -12.72 4.59 12.48
CA GLY A 55 -11.36 4.94 12.04
C GLY A 55 -10.28 4.23 12.86
N LEU A 56 -10.51 4.04 14.18
CA LEU A 56 -9.57 3.36 15.06
C LEU A 56 -9.30 1.90 14.64
N LEU A 57 -10.28 1.20 14.07
CA LEU A 57 -10.11 -0.17 13.55
C LEU A 57 -9.04 -0.23 12.45
N VAL A 58 -8.98 0.79 11.60
CA VAL A 58 -7.98 0.87 10.53
C VAL A 58 -6.64 1.37 11.08
N THR A 59 -6.66 2.38 11.92
CA THR A 59 -5.46 2.93 12.56
C THR A 59 -4.69 1.88 13.35
N MET A 60 -5.36 1.10 14.19
CA MET A 60 -4.71 0.09 15.02
C MET A 60 -4.12 -1.06 14.20
N PHE A 61 -4.78 -1.42 13.10
CA PHE A 61 -4.18 -2.34 12.11
C PHE A 61 -2.89 -1.76 11.52
N LEU A 62 -2.90 -0.50 11.08
CA LEU A 62 -1.73 0.14 10.44
C LEU A 62 -0.57 0.34 11.42
N LEU A 63 -0.84 0.71 12.66
CA LEU A 63 0.18 0.83 13.71
C LEU A 63 0.82 -0.54 14.02
N ALA A 64 0.00 -1.57 14.22
CA ALA A 64 0.47 -2.92 14.46
C ALA A 64 1.28 -3.45 13.26
N TYR A 65 0.82 -3.18 12.03
CA TYR A 65 1.55 -3.46 10.80
C TYR A 65 2.92 -2.78 10.77
N ALA A 66 2.99 -1.49 11.10
CA ALA A 66 4.24 -0.72 11.06
C ALA A 66 5.27 -1.27 12.08
N VAL A 67 4.83 -1.59 13.29
CA VAL A 67 5.70 -2.18 14.33
C VAL A 67 6.19 -3.57 13.90
N ALA A 68 5.30 -4.43 13.43
CA ALA A 68 5.66 -5.77 12.99
C ALA A 68 6.57 -5.77 11.75
N ASN A 69 6.42 -4.79 10.87
CA ASN A 69 7.29 -4.59 9.71
C ASN A 69 8.76 -4.39 10.14
N MET A 70 8.99 -3.56 11.17
CA MET A 70 10.32 -3.35 11.74
C MET A 70 10.91 -4.62 12.38
N LEU A 71 10.06 -5.43 13.00
CA LEU A 71 10.45 -6.68 13.68
C LEU A 71 10.59 -7.88 12.73
N SER A 72 10.23 -7.74 11.45
CA SER A 72 10.28 -8.83 10.48
C SER A 72 11.70 -9.28 10.13
N ILE A 73 12.68 -8.38 10.16
CA ILE A 73 14.07 -8.63 9.73
C ILE A 73 14.72 -9.78 10.52
N PRO A 74 14.74 -9.78 11.88
CA PRO A 74 15.34 -10.86 12.64
C PRO A 74 14.59 -12.19 12.52
N ILE A 75 13.31 -12.18 12.17
CA ILE A 75 12.52 -13.38 11.94
C ILE A 75 12.90 -13.97 10.57
N SER A 76 12.91 -13.13 9.55
CA SER A 76 13.24 -13.51 8.18
C SER A 76 14.69 -14.04 8.04
N SER A 77 15.64 -13.47 8.78
CA SER A 77 17.03 -13.94 8.75
C SER A 77 17.23 -15.36 9.33
N ARG A 78 16.30 -15.81 10.18
CA ARG A 78 16.36 -17.17 10.78
C ARG A 78 15.55 -18.21 10.00
N LEU A 79 14.37 -17.83 9.52
CA LEU A 79 13.41 -18.76 8.89
C LEU A 79 13.48 -18.76 7.35
N GLY A 80 14.12 -17.76 6.77
CA GLY A 80 14.05 -17.44 5.34
C GLY A 80 12.80 -16.64 4.98
N PRO A 81 12.85 -15.85 3.87
CA PRO A 81 11.76 -14.96 3.48
C PRO A 81 10.47 -15.71 3.09
N ARG A 82 10.59 -16.85 2.39
CA ARG A 82 9.44 -17.67 1.97
C ARG A 82 8.66 -18.21 3.17
N ARG A 83 9.35 -18.85 4.13
CA ARG A 83 8.68 -19.43 5.31
C ARG A 83 8.07 -18.34 6.19
N THR A 84 8.77 -17.22 6.36
CA THR A 84 8.26 -16.07 7.12
C THR A 84 7.01 -15.49 6.47
N LEU A 85 6.99 -15.35 5.15
CA LEU A 85 5.82 -14.91 4.38
C LEU A 85 4.63 -15.86 4.56
N MET A 86 4.86 -17.17 4.42
CA MET A 86 3.83 -18.20 4.60
C MET A 86 3.26 -18.19 6.03
N PHE A 87 4.12 -18.06 7.04
CA PHE A 87 3.71 -17.95 8.43
C PHE A 87 2.81 -16.71 8.65
N GLY A 88 3.22 -15.55 8.12
CA GLY A 88 2.42 -14.33 8.19
C GLY A 88 1.06 -14.47 7.53
N ILE A 89 0.99 -15.11 6.36
CA ILE A 89 -0.28 -15.36 5.66
C ILE A 89 -1.16 -16.35 6.44
N ALA A 90 -0.60 -17.45 6.94
CA ALA A 90 -1.34 -18.46 7.69
C ALA A 90 -1.94 -17.88 8.97
N VAL A 91 -1.11 -17.20 9.78
CA VAL A 91 -1.54 -16.55 11.02
C VAL A 91 -2.54 -15.44 10.74
N GLY A 92 -2.24 -14.58 9.76
CA GLY A 92 -3.13 -13.47 9.38
C GLY A 92 -4.50 -13.97 8.90
N SER A 93 -4.54 -15.01 8.07
CA SER A 93 -5.79 -15.62 7.60
C SER A 93 -6.56 -16.29 8.75
N PHE A 94 -5.88 -17.02 9.63
CA PHE A 94 -6.52 -17.63 10.79
C PHE A 94 -7.13 -16.57 11.72
N VAL A 95 -6.38 -15.52 12.06
CA VAL A 95 -6.87 -14.41 12.88
C VAL A 95 -8.01 -13.68 12.20
N LEU A 96 -7.90 -13.43 10.88
CA LEU A 96 -8.97 -12.80 10.12
C LEU A 96 -10.26 -13.62 10.18
N MET A 97 -10.18 -14.94 10.06
CA MET A 97 -11.33 -15.84 10.14
C MET A 97 -12.07 -15.70 11.47
N LEU A 98 -11.35 -15.48 12.59
CA LEU A 98 -11.98 -15.24 13.90
C LEU A 98 -12.85 -13.97 13.91
N GLY A 99 -12.57 -13.02 13.03
CA GLY A 99 -13.36 -11.79 12.87
C GLY A 99 -14.82 -12.05 12.46
N GLY A 100 -15.08 -13.14 11.72
CA GLY A 100 -16.44 -13.52 11.34
C GLY A 100 -17.33 -14.00 12.51
N TRP A 101 -16.76 -14.28 13.68
CA TRP A 101 -17.49 -14.61 14.90
C TRP A 101 -17.42 -13.49 15.96
N ALA A 102 -16.80 -12.39 15.65
CA ALA A 102 -16.59 -11.30 16.61
C ALA A 102 -17.85 -10.45 16.78
N ALA A 103 -18.47 -10.54 17.95
CA ALA A 103 -19.73 -9.86 18.27
C ALA A 103 -19.54 -8.53 19.05
N SER A 104 -18.35 -7.95 19.08
CA SER A 104 -18.09 -6.70 19.79
C SER A 104 -16.98 -5.88 19.14
N PHE A 105 -17.01 -4.56 19.37
CA PHE A 105 -15.94 -3.66 18.95
C PHE A 105 -14.55 -4.10 19.42
N ALA A 106 -14.44 -4.51 20.70
CA ALA A 106 -13.15 -4.94 21.27
C ALA A 106 -12.61 -6.20 20.58
N ALA A 107 -13.48 -7.15 20.23
CA ALA A 107 -13.10 -8.37 19.51
C ALA A 107 -12.63 -8.05 18.08
N ILE A 108 -13.37 -7.21 17.35
CA ILE A 108 -12.95 -6.74 16.00
C ILE A 108 -11.63 -5.97 16.09
N LEU A 109 -11.48 -5.08 17.08
CA LEU A 109 -10.25 -4.32 17.27
C LEU A 109 -9.05 -5.24 17.51
N LEU A 110 -9.20 -6.26 18.35
CA LEU A 110 -8.16 -7.26 18.59
C LEU A 110 -7.81 -8.03 17.31
N VAL A 111 -8.81 -8.47 16.54
CA VAL A 111 -8.60 -9.10 15.23
C VAL A 111 -7.81 -8.16 14.31
N ARG A 112 -8.15 -6.87 14.25
CA ARG A 112 -7.44 -5.88 13.44
C ARG A 112 -6.00 -5.70 13.85
N ILE A 113 -5.70 -5.63 15.15
CA ILE A 113 -4.33 -5.54 15.69
C ILE A 113 -3.52 -6.79 15.31
N LEU A 114 -4.04 -7.97 15.60
CA LEU A 114 -3.34 -9.24 15.34
C LEU A 114 -3.14 -9.47 13.84
N THR A 115 -4.14 -9.15 13.02
CA THR A 115 -4.01 -9.19 11.54
C THR A 115 -2.96 -8.18 11.08
N GLY A 116 -2.90 -6.99 11.67
CA GLY A 116 -1.87 -5.98 11.41
C GLY A 116 -0.46 -6.53 11.68
N VAL A 117 -0.25 -7.19 12.82
CA VAL A 117 1.04 -7.84 13.14
C VAL A 117 1.40 -8.90 12.10
N ALA A 118 0.46 -9.79 11.75
CA ALA A 118 0.70 -10.84 10.78
C ALA A 118 1.00 -10.32 9.36
N HIS A 119 0.35 -9.23 8.96
CA HIS A 119 0.58 -8.60 7.66
C HIS A 119 1.85 -7.74 7.62
N GLY A 120 2.31 -7.20 8.76
CA GLY A 120 3.51 -6.36 8.84
C GLY A 120 4.77 -7.09 8.40
N ILE A 121 4.87 -8.40 8.60
CA ILE A 121 6.02 -9.18 8.17
C ILE A 121 6.01 -9.53 6.67
N GLN A 122 4.92 -9.29 5.93
CA GLN A 122 4.77 -9.77 4.55
C GLN A 122 5.54 -8.92 3.54
N TYR A 123 5.39 -7.59 3.57
CA TYR A 123 6.02 -6.67 2.62
C TYR A 123 7.56 -6.76 2.60
N PRO A 124 8.26 -6.74 3.75
CA PRO A 124 9.71 -6.90 3.76
C PRO A 124 10.18 -8.20 3.13
N ASN A 125 9.46 -9.30 3.36
CA ASN A 125 9.83 -10.60 2.83
C ASN A 125 9.62 -10.70 1.31
N LEU A 126 8.57 -10.07 0.77
CA LEU A 126 8.41 -9.94 -0.69
C LEU A 126 9.56 -9.14 -1.30
N SER A 127 9.98 -8.06 -0.66
CA SER A 127 11.13 -7.27 -1.12
C SER A 127 12.44 -8.05 -1.08
N VAL A 128 12.64 -8.90 -0.06
CA VAL A 128 13.82 -9.80 0.01
C VAL A 128 13.75 -10.84 -1.11
N LEU A 129 12.59 -11.42 -1.39
CA LEU A 129 12.42 -12.36 -2.51
C LEU A 129 12.74 -11.68 -3.85
N VAL A 130 12.28 -10.44 -4.09
CA VAL A 130 12.67 -9.69 -5.30
C VAL A 130 14.17 -9.50 -5.36
N LYS A 131 14.82 -9.15 -4.24
CA LYS A 131 16.30 -9.03 -4.20
C LYS A 131 16.99 -10.31 -4.60
N ASN A 132 16.52 -11.46 -4.11
CA ASN A 132 17.16 -12.77 -4.36
C ASN A 132 16.93 -13.29 -5.79
N TRP A 133 15.81 -12.91 -6.42
CA TRP A 133 15.39 -13.46 -7.71
C TRP A 133 15.69 -12.55 -8.91
N PHE A 134 16.00 -11.27 -8.67
CA PHE A 134 16.21 -10.30 -9.74
C PHE A 134 17.56 -9.60 -9.63
N PRO A 135 18.30 -9.47 -10.74
CA PRO A 135 19.50 -8.67 -10.77
C PRO A 135 19.17 -7.20 -10.48
N PRO A 136 20.12 -6.39 -9.99
CA PRO A 136 19.91 -5.01 -9.56
C PRO A 136 19.16 -4.13 -10.56
N GLU A 137 19.46 -4.30 -11.86
CA GLU A 137 18.87 -3.50 -12.95
C GLU A 137 17.39 -3.79 -13.18
N GLU A 138 16.92 -4.99 -12.81
CA GLU A 138 15.54 -5.43 -13.01
C GLU A 138 14.66 -5.27 -11.75
N ARG A 139 15.26 -5.07 -10.56
CA ARG A 139 14.54 -5.00 -9.27
C ARG A 139 13.47 -3.91 -9.24
N GLY A 140 13.73 -2.76 -9.86
CA GLY A 140 12.78 -1.66 -9.95
C GLY A 140 11.49 -2.08 -10.66
N THR A 141 11.61 -2.73 -11.82
CA THR A 141 10.48 -3.24 -12.60
C THR A 141 9.74 -4.35 -11.86
N ALA A 142 10.48 -5.28 -11.24
CA ALA A 142 9.89 -6.36 -10.45
C ALA A 142 9.07 -5.81 -9.25
N ASN A 143 9.63 -4.85 -8.49
CA ASN A 143 8.92 -4.19 -7.40
C ASN A 143 7.65 -3.46 -7.89
N ALA A 144 7.71 -2.80 -9.05
CA ALA A 144 6.54 -2.14 -9.62
C ALA A 144 5.43 -3.13 -9.97
N ILE A 145 5.78 -4.28 -10.57
CA ILE A 145 4.80 -5.30 -10.97
C ILE A 145 4.07 -5.88 -9.74
N TYR A 146 4.78 -6.30 -8.69
CA TYR A 146 4.06 -6.85 -7.54
C TYR A 146 3.31 -5.78 -6.76
N ALA A 147 3.83 -4.56 -6.71
CA ALA A 147 3.16 -3.44 -6.04
C ALA A 147 1.82 -3.06 -6.68
N MET A 148 1.63 -3.32 -7.99
CA MET A 148 0.32 -3.17 -8.66
C MET A 148 -0.79 -3.98 -8.01
N GLY A 149 -0.47 -5.10 -7.35
CA GLY A 149 -1.44 -5.84 -6.55
C GLY A 149 -2.10 -4.98 -5.47
N GLY A 150 -1.44 -3.89 -5.03
CA GLY A 150 -2.01 -2.89 -4.12
C GLY A 150 -3.18 -2.09 -4.70
N CYS A 151 -3.24 -1.90 -6.02
CA CYS A 151 -4.38 -1.28 -6.71
C CYS A 151 -5.41 -2.34 -7.17
N ILE A 152 -4.93 -3.47 -7.68
CA ILE A 152 -5.78 -4.58 -8.15
C ILE A 152 -6.59 -5.17 -6.98
N GLY A 153 -5.95 -5.33 -5.81
CA GLY A 153 -6.60 -5.88 -4.62
C GLY A 153 -7.87 -5.12 -4.22
N PRO A 154 -7.81 -3.81 -3.92
CA PRO A 154 -9.01 -3.01 -3.64
C PRO A 154 -10.03 -2.97 -4.78
N ALA A 155 -9.57 -2.93 -6.06
CA ALA A 155 -10.46 -2.95 -7.21
C ALA A 155 -11.34 -4.22 -7.26
N LEU A 156 -10.77 -5.37 -6.92
CA LEU A 156 -11.48 -6.65 -6.83
C LEU A 156 -12.24 -6.83 -5.51
N ALA A 157 -11.68 -6.30 -4.41
CA ALA A 157 -12.24 -6.45 -3.07
C ALA A 157 -13.61 -5.79 -2.94
N MET A 158 -13.78 -4.57 -3.48
CA MET A 158 -15.00 -3.81 -3.31
C MET A 158 -16.24 -4.52 -3.85
N PRO A 159 -16.30 -4.96 -5.13
CA PRO A 159 -17.45 -5.70 -5.64
C PRO A 159 -17.61 -7.07 -5.00
N LEU A 160 -16.50 -7.77 -4.68
CA LEU A 160 -16.55 -9.05 -4.00
C LEU A 160 -17.21 -8.94 -2.63
N PHE A 161 -16.78 -7.97 -1.81
CA PHE A 161 -17.33 -7.81 -0.46
C PHE A 161 -18.76 -7.27 -0.49
N ALA A 162 -19.10 -6.38 -1.41
CA ALA A 162 -20.50 -5.97 -1.56
C ALA A 162 -21.41 -7.16 -1.88
N TRP A 163 -20.98 -8.03 -2.78
CA TRP A 163 -21.71 -9.25 -3.12
C TRP A 163 -21.82 -10.20 -1.92
N LEU A 164 -20.70 -10.48 -1.23
CA LEU A 164 -20.69 -11.36 -0.04
C LEU A 164 -21.60 -10.82 1.08
N ILE A 165 -21.48 -9.53 1.41
CA ILE A 165 -22.24 -8.90 2.49
C ILE A 165 -23.74 -8.89 2.15
N THR A 166 -24.09 -8.61 0.90
CA THR A 166 -25.50 -8.53 0.48
C THR A 166 -26.19 -9.90 0.51
N TRP A 167 -25.51 -10.96 0.04
CA TRP A 167 -26.13 -12.27 -0.17
C TRP A 167 -25.92 -13.26 0.98
N PHE A 168 -24.79 -13.16 1.70
CA PHE A 168 -24.42 -14.15 2.71
C PHE A 168 -24.28 -13.56 4.12
N GLY A 169 -24.04 -12.27 4.25
CA GLY A 169 -23.80 -11.58 5.51
C GLY A 169 -22.39 -11.03 5.62
N TRP A 170 -22.20 -10.09 6.56
CA TRP A 170 -20.94 -9.39 6.74
C TRP A 170 -19.80 -10.33 7.20
N GLU A 171 -20.10 -11.42 7.87
CA GLU A 171 -19.16 -12.42 8.39
C GLU A 171 -18.34 -13.04 7.25
N TYR A 172 -18.96 -13.24 6.09
CA TYR A 172 -18.29 -13.82 4.93
C TYR A 172 -17.20 -12.91 4.34
N SER A 173 -17.23 -11.62 4.64
CA SER A 173 -16.13 -10.71 4.33
C SER A 173 -14.84 -11.02 5.12
N PHE A 174 -14.93 -11.81 6.20
CA PHE A 174 -13.80 -12.35 6.94
C PHE A 174 -13.45 -13.77 6.48
N PHE A 175 -14.44 -14.64 6.33
CA PHE A 175 -14.23 -16.06 6.02
C PHE A 175 -13.64 -16.28 4.63
N VAL A 176 -14.19 -15.62 3.61
CA VAL A 176 -13.76 -15.84 2.21
C VAL A 176 -12.31 -15.41 1.99
N PRO A 177 -11.87 -14.17 2.32
CA PRO A 177 -10.47 -13.79 2.12
C PRO A 177 -9.51 -14.58 3.01
N ALA A 178 -9.93 -15.03 4.20
CA ALA A 178 -9.15 -15.93 5.04
C ALA A 178 -8.93 -17.28 4.36
N ALA A 179 -10.00 -17.89 3.84
CA ALA A 179 -9.94 -19.15 3.10
C ALA A 179 -9.05 -19.02 1.84
N LEU A 180 -9.19 -17.95 1.06
CA LEU A 180 -8.34 -17.68 -0.10
C LEU A 180 -6.86 -17.54 0.29
N GLY A 181 -6.55 -16.90 1.43
CA GLY A 181 -5.19 -16.81 1.96
C GLY A 181 -4.58 -18.19 2.22
N ILE A 182 -5.32 -19.10 2.85
CA ILE A 182 -4.84 -20.44 3.19
C ILE A 182 -4.84 -21.36 1.95
N LEU A 183 -5.98 -21.43 1.24
CA LEU A 183 -6.21 -22.44 0.20
C LEU A 183 -5.58 -22.08 -1.15
N CYS A 184 -5.40 -20.81 -1.43
CA CYS A 184 -4.80 -20.37 -2.69
C CYS A 184 -3.38 -19.84 -2.49
N THR A 185 -3.18 -18.88 -1.58
CA THR A 185 -1.90 -18.17 -1.46
C THR A 185 -0.77 -19.07 -0.96
N ILE A 186 -1.03 -19.90 0.07
CA ILE A 186 0.00 -20.81 0.61
C ILE A 186 0.42 -21.87 -0.42
N PRO A 187 -0.49 -22.58 -1.12
CA PRO A 187 -0.09 -23.49 -2.20
C PRO A 187 0.69 -22.82 -3.33
N PHE A 188 0.34 -21.57 -3.72
CA PHE A 188 1.13 -20.83 -4.71
C PHE A 188 2.57 -20.59 -4.23
N LEU A 189 2.76 -20.19 -2.97
CA LEU A 189 4.07 -20.01 -2.39
C LEU A 189 4.84 -21.32 -2.29
N LEU A 190 4.19 -22.42 -1.92
CA LEU A 190 4.81 -23.73 -1.82
C LEU A 190 5.25 -24.27 -3.18
N ARG A 191 4.45 -24.04 -4.21
CA ARG A 191 4.66 -24.63 -5.54
C ARG A 191 5.68 -23.86 -6.40
N TRP A 192 5.66 -22.50 -6.31
CA TRP A 192 6.35 -21.66 -7.26
C TRP A 192 7.53 -20.88 -6.69
N ILE A 193 7.54 -20.57 -5.38
CA ILE A 193 8.52 -19.69 -4.77
C ILE A 193 9.50 -20.49 -3.90
N SER A 194 10.80 -20.27 -4.06
CA SER A 194 11.87 -20.65 -3.12
C SER A 194 12.56 -19.40 -2.60
N ASP A 195 13.40 -19.54 -1.58
CA ASP A 195 14.13 -18.41 -0.99
C ASP A 195 15.15 -17.82 -1.96
N GLY A 196 15.76 -18.66 -2.81
CA GLY A 196 16.69 -18.26 -3.86
C GLY A 196 16.54 -19.12 -5.12
N PRO A 197 17.21 -18.72 -6.23
CA PRO A 197 17.21 -19.46 -7.48
C PRO A 197 17.80 -20.87 -7.36
N GLU A 198 18.80 -21.06 -6.50
CA GLU A 198 19.52 -22.32 -6.29
C GLU A 198 18.63 -23.43 -5.72
N ASP A 199 17.60 -23.07 -4.96
CA ASP A 199 16.67 -24.01 -4.32
C ASP A 199 15.44 -24.34 -5.20
N ASN A 200 15.38 -23.81 -6.43
CA ASN A 200 14.19 -23.94 -7.26
C ASN A 200 14.37 -24.94 -8.41
N PRO A 201 13.57 -26.02 -8.48
CA PRO A 201 13.73 -27.04 -9.52
C PRO A 201 13.25 -26.61 -10.92
N TYR A 202 12.61 -25.45 -11.07
CA TYR A 202 11.99 -24.99 -12.32
C TYR A 202 12.84 -23.94 -13.05
N ILE A 203 13.85 -23.36 -12.41
CA ILE A 203 14.74 -22.39 -13.04
C ILE A 203 15.78 -23.08 -13.88
N SER A 204 16.13 -22.52 -15.04
CA SER A 204 17.25 -23.02 -15.82
C SER A 204 18.58 -22.63 -15.19
N SER A 205 19.61 -23.51 -15.34
CA SER A 205 20.95 -23.22 -14.84
C SER A 205 21.54 -21.93 -15.43
N ALA A 206 21.21 -21.61 -16.68
CA ALA A 206 21.62 -20.37 -17.33
C ALA A 206 21.01 -19.14 -16.71
N GLU A 207 19.70 -19.17 -16.31
CA GLU A 207 19.04 -18.07 -15.65
C GLU A 207 19.56 -17.89 -14.21
N ALA A 208 19.79 -18.99 -13.48
CA ALA A 208 20.38 -18.94 -12.15
C ALA A 208 21.78 -18.31 -12.16
N ALA A 209 22.64 -18.74 -13.09
CA ALA A 209 23.97 -18.18 -13.28
C ALA A 209 23.94 -16.71 -13.69
N TYR A 210 22.98 -16.30 -14.51
CA TYR A 210 22.78 -14.89 -14.87
C TYR A 210 22.47 -14.02 -13.63
N ILE A 211 21.55 -14.46 -12.78
CA ILE A 211 21.16 -13.72 -11.56
C ILE A 211 22.37 -13.61 -10.62
N GLU A 212 23.09 -14.72 -10.39
CA GLU A 212 24.24 -14.77 -9.49
C GLU A 212 25.41 -13.89 -9.97
N SER A 213 25.72 -13.92 -11.27
CA SER A 213 26.83 -13.13 -11.84
C SER A 213 26.60 -11.62 -11.67
N ARG A 214 25.38 -11.15 -11.89
CA ARG A 214 25.01 -9.74 -11.76
C ARG A 214 24.95 -9.26 -10.31
N ASP A 215 24.56 -10.13 -9.39
CA ASP A 215 24.55 -9.78 -7.96
C ASP A 215 25.96 -9.63 -7.41
N LYS A 216 26.90 -10.49 -7.83
CA LYS A 216 28.33 -10.38 -7.47
C LYS A 216 28.98 -9.11 -7.98
N GLU A 217 28.71 -8.70 -9.23
CA GLU A 217 29.17 -7.40 -9.77
C GLU A 217 28.73 -6.22 -8.90
N SER A 218 27.49 -6.24 -8.43
CA SER A 218 26.92 -5.18 -7.57
C SER A 218 27.55 -5.11 -6.17
N LEU A 219 28.00 -6.24 -5.62
CA LEU A 219 28.60 -6.31 -4.28
C LEU A 219 30.03 -5.75 -4.23
N THR A 220 30.74 -5.75 -5.36
CA THR A 220 32.10 -5.20 -5.43
C THR A 220 32.16 -3.68 -5.41
N ASP A 221 31.04 -3.01 -5.75
CA ASP A 221 30.98 -1.54 -5.83
C ASP A 221 30.57 -0.87 -4.51
N THR A 222 30.21 -1.62 -3.47
CA THR A 222 29.76 -1.01 -2.20
C THR A 222 30.44 -1.69 -1.01
N PRO A 223 31.48 -1.07 -0.41
CA PRO A 223 32.04 -1.57 0.85
C PRO A 223 30.93 -1.58 1.93
N PRO A 224 30.87 -2.60 2.81
CA PRO A 224 29.97 -2.62 3.95
C PRO A 224 30.37 -1.53 4.92
N GLY A 225 29.94 -0.29 4.68
CA GLY A 225 30.13 0.83 5.56
C GLY A 225 29.28 0.62 6.81
N LYS A 226 29.82 0.91 7.98
CA LYS A 226 29.11 0.96 9.26
C LYS A 226 27.85 1.80 9.09
N GLN A 227 26.66 1.19 9.12
CA GLN A 227 25.36 1.87 9.02
C GLN A 227 25.04 2.72 10.28
N SER A 228 25.90 2.70 11.28
CA SER A 228 25.82 3.52 12.48
C SER A 228 26.02 4.98 12.11
N GLY A 229 24.93 5.77 12.16
CA GLY A 229 24.91 7.18 11.82
C GLY A 229 24.22 7.54 10.49
N ALA A 230 23.99 6.59 9.58
CA ALA A 230 23.36 6.85 8.27
C ALA A 230 21.95 7.49 8.42
N VAL A 231 21.14 7.01 9.36
CA VAL A 231 19.81 7.58 9.65
C VAL A 231 19.92 9.04 10.09
N ARG A 232 20.89 9.36 10.98
CA ARG A 232 21.11 10.72 11.46
C ARG A 232 21.56 11.64 10.32
N GLU A 233 22.46 11.16 9.47
CA GLU A 233 22.97 11.90 8.31
C GLU A 233 21.84 12.22 7.32
N VAL A 234 20.98 11.23 7.03
CA VAL A 234 19.83 11.41 6.14
C VAL A 234 18.83 12.44 6.71
N LEU A 235 18.54 12.38 8.01
CA LEU A 235 17.62 13.32 8.68
C LEU A 235 18.18 14.76 8.77
N GLN A 236 19.48 14.94 8.67
CA GLN A 236 20.10 16.28 8.62
C GLN A 236 19.89 16.98 7.27
N ASN A 237 19.61 16.23 6.20
CA ASN A 237 19.35 16.81 4.88
C ASN A 237 17.95 17.47 4.85
N PRO A 238 17.86 18.79 4.62
CA PRO A 238 16.58 19.51 4.61
C PRO A 238 15.65 19.05 3.48
N SER A 239 16.18 18.74 2.28
CA SER A 239 15.40 18.20 1.16
C SER A 239 14.79 16.86 1.52
N PHE A 240 15.51 16.03 2.26
CA PHE A 240 15.01 14.73 2.71
C PHE A 240 13.84 14.85 3.70
N ARG A 241 13.88 15.81 4.62
CA ARG A 241 12.76 16.08 5.55
C ARG A 241 11.50 16.52 4.81
N LEU A 242 11.64 17.39 3.79
CA LEU A 242 10.52 17.77 2.93
C LEU A 242 9.94 16.54 2.20
N LEU A 243 10.81 15.67 1.69
CA LEU A 243 10.39 14.44 1.01
C LEU A 243 9.59 13.48 1.92
N CYS A 244 9.96 13.37 3.20
CA CYS A 244 9.19 12.59 4.18
C CYS A 244 7.76 13.13 4.33
N ILE A 245 7.57 14.45 4.32
CA ILE A 245 6.23 15.07 4.41
C ILE A 245 5.44 14.80 3.11
N VAL A 246 6.09 14.89 1.95
CA VAL A 246 5.46 14.56 0.65
C VAL A 246 4.95 13.12 0.65
N TYR A 247 5.78 12.17 1.10
CA TYR A 247 5.38 10.77 1.18
C TYR A 247 4.26 10.54 2.21
N ALA A 248 4.32 11.19 3.37
CA ALA A 248 3.24 11.13 4.36
C ALA A 248 1.91 11.66 3.78
N ALA A 249 1.92 12.77 3.04
CA ALA A 249 0.74 13.31 2.39
C ALA A 249 0.13 12.33 1.37
N PHE A 250 0.98 11.68 0.56
CA PHE A 250 0.57 10.61 -0.36
C PHE A 250 -0.14 9.47 0.37
N VAL A 251 0.49 8.92 1.42
CA VAL A 251 -0.04 7.76 2.14
C VAL A 251 -1.27 8.11 2.98
N CYS A 252 -1.35 9.35 3.53
CA CYS A 252 -2.56 9.86 4.18
C CYS A 252 -3.75 9.88 3.22
N SER A 253 -3.56 10.41 2.01
CA SER A 253 -4.60 10.43 0.98
C SER A 253 -5.02 9.01 0.59
N TRP A 254 -4.06 8.09 0.42
CA TRP A 254 -4.34 6.69 0.12
C TRP A 254 -5.24 6.03 1.17
N TRP A 255 -4.83 6.02 2.43
CA TRP A 255 -5.58 5.34 3.50
C TRP A 255 -6.87 6.08 3.88
N GLY A 256 -6.86 7.42 3.81
CA GLY A 256 -8.05 8.22 4.07
C GLY A 256 -9.16 7.97 3.06
N LEU A 257 -8.84 8.02 1.77
CA LEU A 257 -9.80 7.76 0.69
C LEU A 257 -10.25 6.29 0.70
N LEU A 258 -9.32 5.33 0.81
CA LEU A 258 -9.66 3.90 0.88
C LEU A 258 -10.63 3.57 2.01
N THR A 259 -10.47 4.22 3.16
CA THR A 259 -11.29 3.95 4.36
C THR A 259 -12.67 4.58 4.26
N TRP A 260 -12.74 5.87 3.88
CA TRP A 260 -13.94 6.69 4.09
C TRP A 260 -14.78 6.93 2.83
N ILE A 261 -14.21 6.77 1.62
CA ILE A 261 -14.95 7.01 0.37
C ILE A 261 -16.14 6.06 0.21
N PRO A 262 -16.04 4.73 0.45
CA PRO A 262 -17.20 3.87 0.30
C PRO A 262 -18.37 4.31 1.17
N GLN A 263 -18.10 4.62 2.44
CA GLN A 263 -19.11 5.08 3.38
C GLN A 263 -19.70 6.45 3.00
N TYR A 264 -18.85 7.40 2.56
CA TYR A 264 -19.28 8.70 2.07
C TYR A 264 -20.25 8.58 0.87
N LEU A 265 -19.93 7.74 -0.11
CA LEU A 265 -20.78 7.56 -1.28
C LEU A 265 -22.15 6.99 -0.91
N VAL A 266 -22.23 6.05 0.03
CA VAL A 266 -23.50 5.46 0.45
C VAL A 266 -24.27 6.39 1.38
N GLN A 267 -23.64 6.94 2.42
CA GLN A 267 -24.36 7.71 3.46
C GLN A 267 -24.65 9.16 3.06
N VAL A 268 -23.78 9.81 2.28
CA VAL A 268 -23.92 11.23 1.91
C VAL A 268 -24.47 11.40 0.50
N ARG A 269 -24.02 10.53 -0.43
CA ARG A 269 -24.41 10.63 -1.85
C ARG A 269 -25.54 9.67 -2.22
N HIS A 270 -25.99 8.84 -1.27
CA HIS A 270 -27.12 7.92 -1.39
C HIS A 270 -26.99 6.90 -2.55
N PHE A 271 -25.74 6.51 -2.88
CA PHE A 271 -25.53 5.42 -3.80
C PHE A 271 -25.88 4.08 -3.14
N GLU A 272 -26.48 3.18 -3.92
CA GLU A 272 -26.60 1.78 -3.47
C GLU A 272 -25.21 1.13 -3.35
N MET A 273 -25.06 0.19 -2.41
CA MET A 273 -23.77 -0.46 -2.14
C MET A 273 -23.18 -1.10 -3.41
N THR A 274 -23.99 -1.76 -4.23
CA THR A 274 -23.56 -2.41 -5.48
C THR A 274 -23.10 -1.40 -6.52
N GLY A 275 -23.85 -0.29 -6.73
CA GLY A 275 -23.50 0.77 -7.66
C GLY A 275 -22.23 1.52 -7.27
N MET A 276 -22.07 1.79 -5.97
CA MET A 276 -20.88 2.44 -5.40
C MET A 276 -19.60 1.66 -5.72
N THR A 277 -19.61 0.32 -5.59
CA THR A 277 -18.42 -0.50 -5.82
C THR A 277 -17.89 -0.39 -7.23
N GLY A 278 -18.77 -0.25 -8.24
CA GLY A 278 -18.36 -0.03 -9.63
C GLY A 278 -17.51 1.24 -9.81
N TYR A 279 -17.94 2.34 -9.19
CA TYR A 279 -17.20 3.61 -9.25
C TYR A 279 -15.85 3.54 -8.52
N VAL A 280 -15.83 2.89 -7.36
CA VAL A 280 -14.58 2.69 -6.61
C VAL A 280 -13.62 1.78 -7.37
N THR A 281 -14.11 0.72 -8.00
CA THR A 281 -13.31 -0.15 -8.88
C THR A 281 -12.69 0.65 -10.05
N ILE A 282 -13.46 1.51 -10.73
CA ILE A 282 -12.96 2.38 -11.79
C ILE A 282 -11.83 3.28 -11.26
N ALA A 283 -11.97 3.84 -10.05
CA ALA A 283 -10.93 4.67 -9.45
C ALA A 283 -9.60 3.92 -9.25
N TYR A 284 -9.65 2.67 -8.75
CA TYR A 284 -8.44 1.87 -8.54
C TYR A 284 -7.85 1.32 -9.84
N VAL A 285 -8.68 1.00 -10.84
CA VAL A 285 -8.19 0.66 -12.19
C VAL A 285 -7.49 1.87 -12.82
N ALA A 286 -8.06 3.06 -12.70
CA ALA A 286 -7.43 4.30 -13.16
C ALA A 286 -6.11 4.58 -12.38
N ALA A 287 -6.08 4.32 -11.06
CA ALA A 287 -4.88 4.42 -10.24
C ALA A 287 -3.75 3.50 -10.74
N MET A 288 -4.07 2.25 -11.09
CA MET A 288 -3.11 1.32 -11.67
C MET A 288 -2.48 1.86 -12.96
N VAL A 289 -3.28 2.42 -13.87
CA VAL A 289 -2.77 3.07 -15.09
C VAL A 289 -1.92 4.29 -14.74
N SER A 290 -2.33 5.05 -13.73
CA SER A 290 -1.66 6.27 -13.29
C SER A 290 -0.25 6.03 -12.76
N VAL A 291 0.03 4.90 -12.11
CA VAL A 291 1.40 4.51 -11.67
C VAL A 291 2.35 4.47 -12.89
N PHE A 292 1.93 3.85 -13.99
CA PHE A 292 2.76 3.74 -15.20
C PHE A 292 2.95 5.09 -15.91
N VAL A 293 1.85 5.84 -16.06
CA VAL A 293 1.90 7.16 -16.70
C VAL A 293 2.74 8.11 -15.85
N GLY A 294 2.54 8.09 -14.53
CA GLY A 294 3.30 8.87 -13.57
C GLY A 294 4.79 8.57 -13.61
N GLY A 295 5.16 7.29 -13.64
CA GLY A 295 6.56 6.87 -13.80
C GLY A 295 7.20 7.46 -15.05
N ARG A 296 6.55 7.30 -16.22
CA ARG A 296 7.07 7.87 -17.48
C ARG A 296 7.16 9.39 -17.48
N LEU A 297 6.22 10.08 -16.82
CA LEU A 297 6.28 11.54 -16.68
C LEU A 297 7.44 11.98 -15.78
N VAL A 298 7.67 11.26 -14.67
CA VAL A 298 8.78 11.51 -13.76
C VAL A 298 10.13 11.29 -14.46
N ASP A 299 10.27 10.22 -15.26
CA ASP A 299 11.49 9.92 -15.99
C ASP A 299 11.84 11.01 -17.02
N ARG A 300 10.82 11.60 -17.67
CA ARG A 300 10.98 12.66 -18.66
C ARG A 300 11.06 14.06 -18.06
N ALA A 301 10.65 14.23 -16.80
CA ALA A 301 10.62 15.54 -16.16
C ALA A 301 12.04 16.02 -15.83
N ARG A 302 12.35 17.26 -16.19
CA ARG A 302 13.61 17.94 -15.77
C ARG A 302 13.68 18.06 -14.25
N TYR A 303 12.56 18.39 -13.61
CA TYR A 303 12.40 18.49 -12.16
C TYR A 303 11.32 17.51 -11.70
N LYS A 304 11.72 16.48 -10.99
CA LYS A 304 10.84 15.40 -10.55
C LYS A 304 9.81 15.87 -9.53
N SER A 305 10.20 16.82 -8.67
CA SER A 305 9.33 17.48 -7.69
C SER A 305 8.18 18.26 -8.32
N LYS A 306 8.32 18.73 -9.59
CA LYS A 306 7.24 19.39 -10.32
C LYS A 306 6.07 18.45 -10.59
N VAL A 307 6.35 17.18 -10.89
CA VAL A 307 5.30 16.16 -11.09
C VAL A 307 4.56 15.92 -9.78
N GLY A 308 5.28 15.74 -8.65
CA GLY A 308 4.68 15.58 -7.32
C GLY A 308 3.86 16.81 -6.90
N LEU A 309 4.36 18.02 -7.17
CA LEU A 309 3.66 19.29 -6.90
C LEU A 309 2.30 19.34 -7.62
N LEU A 310 2.31 19.14 -8.94
CA LEU A 310 1.09 19.19 -9.74
C LEU A 310 0.11 18.09 -9.35
N ALA A 311 0.61 16.87 -9.12
CA ALA A 311 -0.22 15.77 -8.66
C ALA A 311 -0.93 16.09 -7.34
N LEU A 312 -0.20 16.55 -6.32
CA LEU A 312 -0.79 16.87 -5.01
C LEU A 312 -1.74 18.07 -5.05
N LEU A 313 -1.50 19.05 -5.91
CA LEU A 313 -2.46 20.16 -6.13
C LEU A 313 -3.75 19.64 -6.76
N ILE A 314 -3.66 18.75 -7.76
CA ILE A 314 -4.85 18.14 -8.39
C ILE A 314 -5.58 17.26 -7.36
N VAL A 315 -4.86 16.47 -6.55
CA VAL A 315 -5.45 15.67 -5.47
C VAL A 315 -6.18 16.55 -4.46
N ALA A 316 -5.58 17.66 -4.04
CA ALA A 316 -6.21 18.61 -3.12
C ALA A 316 -7.51 19.19 -3.72
N LEU A 317 -7.46 19.67 -4.95
CA LEU A 317 -8.63 20.23 -5.66
C LEU A 317 -9.72 19.16 -5.87
N ALA A 318 -9.34 17.96 -6.28
CA ALA A 318 -10.27 16.87 -6.49
C ALA A 318 -10.91 16.41 -5.16
N THR A 319 -10.12 16.28 -4.09
CA THR A 319 -10.64 15.94 -2.75
C THR A 319 -11.56 17.03 -2.22
N PHE A 320 -11.25 18.31 -2.43
CA PHE A 320 -12.15 19.42 -2.13
C PHE A 320 -13.44 19.35 -2.96
N GLY A 321 -13.33 18.99 -4.25
CA GLY A 321 -14.48 18.76 -5.13
C GLY A 321 -15.39 17.64 -4.64
N ILE A 322 -14.85 16.53 -4.09
CA ILE A 322 -15.66 15.46 -3.47
C ILE A 322 -16.59 16.06 -2.40
N ALA A 323 -16.07 16.97 -1.56
CA ALA A 323 -16.81 17.56 -0.46
C ALA A 323 -17.85 18.61 -0.92
N THR A 324 -17.57 19.37 -1.99
CA THR A 324 -18.31 20.60 -2.33
C THR A 324 -19.20 20.50 -3.57
N VAL A 325 -18.88 19.61 -4.53
CA VAL A 325 -19.67 19.47 -5.76
C VAL A 325 -21.03 18.87 -5.43
N PRO A 326 -22.16 19.54 -5.78
CA PRO A 326 -23.51 19.05 -5.43
C PRO A 326 -23.89 17.75 -6.17
N SER A 327 -23.47 17.62 -7.44
CA SER A 327 -23.80 16.47 -8.26
C SER A 327 -23.14 15.18 -7.75
N PRO A 328 -23.89 14.09 -7.53
CA PRO A 328 -23.33 12.79 -7.18
C PRO A 328 -22.29 12.28 -8.18
N LEU A 329 -22.58 12.41 -9.48
CA LEU A 329 -21.64 12.01 -10.53
C LEU A 329 -20.39 12.90 -10.54
N GLY A 330 -20.54 14.21 -10.29
CA GLY A 330 -19.40 15.13 -10.14
C GLY A 330 -18.50 14.74 -8.97
N ALA A 331 -19.07 14.33 -7.84
CA ALA A 331 -18.29 13.83 -6.70
C ALA A 331 -17.54 12.54 -7.04
N VAL A 332 -18.15 11.63 -7.84
CA VAL A 332 -17.48 10.41 -8.33
C VAL A 332 -16.32 10.76 -9.27
N ILE A 333 -16.48 11.70 -10.18
CA ILE A 333 -15.38 12.14 -11.06
C ILE A 333 -14.24 12.72 -10.24
N CYS A 334 -14.54 13.57 -9.26
CA CYS A 334 -13.54 14.09 -8.33
C CYS A 334 -12.84 12.97 -7.55
N MET A 335 -13.57 11.96 -7.09
CA MET A 335 -13.01 10.79 -6.42
C MET A 335 -12.05 10.02 -7.33
N VAL A 336 -12.46 9.71 -8.56
CA VAL A 336 -11.61 9.00 -9.53
C VAL A 336 -10.34 9.79 -9.78
N LEU A 337 -10.43 11.10 -9.95
CA LEU A 337 -9.26 11.98 -10.10
C LEU A 337 -8.37 11.98 -8.84
N ALA A 338 -8.95 12.11 -7.64
CA ALA A 338 -8.19 12.13 -6.40
C ALA A 338 -7.40 10.82 -6.20
N VAL A 339 -8.06 9.66 -6.36
CA VAL A 339 -7.45 8.35 -6.16
C VAL A 339 -6.40 8.06 -7.25
N SER A 340 -6.71 8.33 -8.53
CA SER A 340 -5.81 8.00 -9.63
C SER A 340 -4.59 8.92 -9.69
N ILE A 341 -4.76 10.24 -9.53
CA ILE A 341 -3.65 11.19 -9.62
C ILE A 341 -2.73 11.11 -8.38
N ASN A 342 -3.25 10.67 -7.23
CA ASN A 342 -2.41 10.41 -6.06
C ASN A 342 -1.25 9.46 -6.39
N GLU A 343 -1.45 8.50 -7.27
CA GLU A 343 -0.43 7.52 -7.66
C GLU A 343 0.75 8.11 -8.47
N PHE A 344 0.64 9.32 -9.00
CA PHE A 344 1.78 10.01 -9.62
C PHE A 344 2.84 10.43 -8.59
N VAL A 345 2.44 10.62 -7.33
CA VAL A 345 3.36 11.01 -6.25
C VAL A 345 4.32 9.88 -5.91
N PHE A 346 3.86 8.63 -5.99
CA PHE A 346 4.68 7.46 -5.62
C PHE A 346 6.01 7.38 -6.41
N PRO A 347 6.03 7.31 -7.75
CA PRO A 347 7.28 7.29 -8.51
C PRO A 347 8.10 8.59 -8.34
N ALA A 348 7.43 9.75 -8.17
CA ALA A 348 8.13 11.01 -7.94
C ALA A 348 8.95 11.00 -6.64
N VAL A 349 8.38 10.49 -5.55
CA VAL A 349 9.08 10.40 -4.24
C VAL A 349 10.34 9.55 -4.35
N TRP A 350 10.26 8.38 -4.96
CA TRP A 350 11.42 7.49 -5.09
C TRP A 350 12.49 8.05 -6.01
N ALA A 351 12.08 8.70 -7.09
CA ALA A 351 13.00 9.35 -8.01
C ALA A 351 13.69 10.58 -7.39
N ILE A 352 12.98 11.37 -6.57
CA ILE A 352 13.57 12.49 -5.82
C ILE A 352 14.54 11.95 -4.77
N LEU A 353 14.17 10.91 -4.02
CA LEU A 353 15.04 10.29 -3.03
C LEU A 353 16.41 9.94 -3.62
N GLN A 354 16.41 9.29 -4.80
CA GLN A 354 17.62 8.90 -5.51
C GLN A 354 18.44 10.10 -6.02
N SER A 355 17.79 11.25 -6.25
CA SER A 355 18.50 12.46 -6.70
C SER A 355 19.14 13.26 -5.55
N ILE A 356 18.55 13.23 -4.34
CA ILE A 356 19.01 14.02 -3.19
C ILE A 356 19.98 13.29 -2.26
N LEU A 357 20.06 11.95 -2.36
CA LEU A 357 20.94 11.13 -1.52
C LEU A 357 22.03 10.43 -2.32
N PRO A 358 23.26 10.37 -1.80
CA PRO A 358 24.30 9.53 -2.37
C PRO A 358 23.94 8.04 -2.22
N SER A 359 24.44 7.19 -3.14
CA SER A 359 24.09 5.75 -3.23
C SER A 359 24.21 5.02 -1.90
N ARG A 360 25.20 5.31 -1.06
CA ARG A 360 25.42 4.72 0.27
C ARG A 360 24.29 4.98 1.28
N LEU A 361 23.51 6.05 1.08
CA LEU A 361 22.42 6.45 2.00
C LEU A 361 21.03 6.09 1.48
N ILE A 362 20.89 5.63 0.23
CA ILE A 362 19.58 5.33 -0.38
C ILE A 362 18.81 4.29 0.44
N VAL A 363 19.47 3.23 0.91
CA VAL A 363 18.81 2.17 1.69
C VAL A 363 18.27 2.72 3.01
N ALA A 364 19.09 3.47 3.75
CA ALA A 364 18.67 4.11 5.00
C ALA A 364 17.56 5.13 4.75
N GLY A 365 17.71 5.97 3.72
CA GLY A 365 16.72 6.97 3.33
C GLY A 365 15.37 6.34 2.94
N SER A 366 15.39 5.29 2.15
CA SER A 366 14.18 4.55 1.76
C SER A 366 13.43 3.98 2.98
N GLY A 367 14.17 3.40 3.92
CA GLY A 367 13.61 2.88 5.17
C GLY A 367 12.96 3.98 6.03
N VAL A 368 13.63 5.14 6.16
CA VAL A 368 13.10 6.27 6.94
C VAL A 368 11.87 6.88 6.28
N VAL A 369 11.91 7.18 4.97
CA VAL A 369 10.76 7.75 4.25
C VAL A 369 9.54 6.84 4.37
N ASN A 370 9.73 5.55 4.07
CA ASN A 370 8.64 4.58 4.14
C ASN A 370 8.12 4.39 5.57
N GLY A 371 9.01 4.19 6.54
CA GLY A 371 8.65 3.99 7.94
C GLY A 371 7.95 5.19 8.55
N ALA A 372 8.54 6.39 8.44
CA ALA A 372 7.96 7.62 8.99
C ALA A 372 6.63 7.97 8.31
N GLY A 373 6.56 7.85 6.98
CA GLY A 373 5.33 8.16 6.24
C GLY A 373 4.18 7.21 6.60
N ASN A 374 4.43 5.90 6.68
CA ASN A 374 3.40 4.93 7.08
C ASN A 374 2.99 5.11 8.55
N LEU A 375 3.94 5.37 9.46
CA LEU A 375 3.64 5.59 10.87
C LEU A 375 2.76 6.83 11.07
N PHE A 376 3.09 7.95 10.41
CA PHE A 376 2.30 9.17 10.48
C PHE A 376 0.91 8.97 9.86
N SER A 377 0.84 8.36 8.69
CA SER A 377 -0.42 8.14 7.98
C SER A 377 -1.33 7.12 8.66
N ALA A 378 -0.79 6.25 9.51
CA ALA A 378 -1.58 5.29 10.27
C ALA A 378 -2.66 5.95 11.13
N ALA A 379 -2.44 7.17 11.62
CA ALA A 379 -3.41 7.93 12.38
C ALA A 379 -4.54 8.55 11.52
N THR A 380 -4.37 8.64 10.21
CA THR A 380 -5.30 9.32 9.29
C THR A 380 -6.74 8.82 9.40
N PRO A 381 -7.05 7.51 9.41
CA PRO A 381 -8.43 7.06 9.50
C PRO A 381 -9.12 7.51 10.80
N THR A 382 -8.41 7.47 11.93
CA THR A 382 -8.95 7.96 13.21
C THR A 382 -9.11 9.49 13.21
N ILE A 383 -8.11 10.24 12.72
CA ILE A 383 -8.19 11.71 12.65
C ILE A 383 -9.42 12.12 11.84
N MET A 384 -9.61 11.52 10.65
CA MET A 384 -10.80 11.77 9.84
C MET A 384 -12.08 11.40 10.58
N GLY A 385 -12.12 10.23 11.24
CA GLY A 385 -13.27 9.80 12.03
C GLY A 385 -13.62 10.76 13.15
N VAL A 386 -12.63 11.27 13.87
CA VAL A 386 -12.81 12.31 14.93
C VAL A 386 -13.37 13.60 14.32
N LEU A 387 -12.81 14.05 13.20
CA LEU A 387 -13.28 15.27 12.52
C LEU A 387 -14.72 15.11 12.00
N ILE A 388 -15.08 13.93 11.48
CA ILE A 388 -16.44 13.59 11.05
C ILE A 388 -17.38 13.62 12.26
N GLN A 389 -16.96 13.02 13.37
CA GLN A 389 -17.76 12.97 14.61
C GLN A 389 -18.03 14.36 15.19
N PHE A 390 -17.00 15.23 15.23
CA PHE A 390 -17.17 16.60 15.75
C PHE A 390 -17.94 17.51 14.80
N SER A 391 -17.75 17.41 13.49
CA SER A 391 -18.43 18.28 12.52
C SER A 391 -19.83 17.78 12.14
N GLY A 392 -20.17 16.53 12.44
CA GLY A 392 -21.38 15.85 11.98
C GLY A 392 -21.42 15.59 10.47
N THR A 393 -20.32 15.88 9.75
CA THR A 393 -20.23 15.76 8.29
C THR A 393 -18.91 15.16 7.84
N TYR A 394 -18.89 14.47 6.70
CA TYR A 394 -17.66 13.94 6.10
C TYR A 394 -16.72 15.06 5.58
N THR A 395 -17.23 16.27 5.42
CA THR A 395 -16.47 17.44 4.94
C THR A 395 -15.23 17.69 5.81
N GLY A 396 -15.36 17.62 7.15
CA GLY A 396 -14.23 17.81 8.06
C GLY A 396 -13.08 16.83 7.81
N GLY A 397 -13.40 15.55 7.64
CA GLY A 397 -12.39 14.51 7.29
C GLY A 397 -11.75 14.71 5.92
N LEU A 398 -12.55 15.08 4.91
CA LEU A 398 -12.03 15.37 3.56
C LEU A 398 -11.14 16.61 3.54
N LEU A 399 -11.47 17.66 4.29
CA LEU A 399 -10.65 18.86 4.42
C LEU A 399 -9.28 18.57 5.07
N PHE A 400 -9.21 17.61 5.98
CA PHE A 400 -7.92 17.13 6.49
C PHE A 400 -7.04 16.56 5.38
N LEU A 401 -7.58 15.76 4.45
CA LEU A 401 -6.82 15.24 3.30
C LEU A 401 -6.42 16.37 2.33
N VAL A 402 -7.30 17.37 2.12
CA VAL A 402 -6.97 18.59 1.36
C VAL A 402 -5.77 19.29 1.98
N PHE A 403 -5.80 19.52 3.31
CA PHE A 403 -4.70 20.12 4.05
C PHE A 403 -3.40 19.34 3.88
N MET A 404 -3.42 18.02 4.04
CA MET A 404 -2.23 17.16 3.87
C MET A 404 -1.70 17.23 2.44
N SER A 405 -2.56 17.22 1.44
CA SER A 405 -2.16 17.31 0.03
C SER A 405 -1.55 18.69 -0.29
N VAL A 406 -2.11 19.78 0.22
CA VAL A 406 -1.55 21.13 0.08
C VAL A 406 -0.20 21.24 0.79
N LEU A 407 -0.08 20.69 2.01
CA LEU A 407 1.20 20.66 2.73
C LEU A 407 2.27 19.91 1.96
N GLY A 408 1.94 18.74 1.40
CA GLY A 408 2.83 17.99 0.52
C GLY A 408 3.20 18.76 -0.74
N ALA A 409 2.27 19.47 -1.36
CA ALA A 409 2.50 20.31 -2.53
C ALA A 409 3.48 21.47 -2.20
N LEU A 410 3.31 22.14 -1.06
CA LEU A 410 4.24 23.16 -0.59
C LEU A 410 5.64 22.60 -0.35
N CYS A 411 5.75 21.38 0.18
CA CYS A 411 7.04 20.70 0.33
C CYS A 411 7.67 20.37 -1.03
N CYS A 412 6.88 19.89 -2.01
CA CYS A 412 7.37 19.70 -3.38
C CYS A 412 7.85 20.99 -4.03
N TRP A 413 7.15 22.11 -3.78
CA TRP A 413 7.58 23.42 -4.25
C TRP A 413 8.91 23.87 -3.59
N GLY A 414 9.09 23.58 -2.29
CA GLY A 414 10.36 23.77 -1.60
C GLY A 414 11.50 22.98 -2.23
N LEU A 415 11.27 21.70 -2.58
CA LEU A 415 12.21 20.83 -3.29
C LEU A 415 12.53 21.38 -4.67
N LEU A 416 11.52 21.86 -5.41
CA LEU A 416 11.70 22.48 -6.74
C LEU A 416 12.61 23.70 -6.69
N ARG A 417 12.47 24.55 -5.66
CA ARG A 417 13.36 25.73 -5.45
C ARG A 417 14.79 25.34 -5.15
N GLN A 418 15.02 24.14 -4.63
CA GLN A 418 16.36 23.59 -4.37
C GLN A 418 16.98 22.89 -5.60
N GLY A 419 16.28 22.90 -6.76
CA GLY A 419 16.76 22.33 -8.01
C GLY A 419 16.49 20.85 -8.21
N ASN A 420 15.58 20.27 -7.40
CA ASN A 420 15.20 18.85 -7.45
C ASN A 420 13.92 18.59 -8.24
#